data_f0903063a6ae271cc328772be5171f23
#
_entry.id   f0903063a6ae271cc328772be5171f23
#
_cell.length_a   1.000
_cell.length_b   1.000
_cell.length_c   1.000
_cell.angle_alpha   90.00
_cell.angle_beta   90.00
_cell.angle_gamma   90.00
#
_symmetry.space_group_name_H-M   'P 1'
#
loop_
_entity.id
_entity.type
_entity.pdbx_description
1 polymer ?
#
loop_
_entity_poly.entity_id
_entity_poly.type
_entity_poly.pdbx_seq_one_letter_code
_entity_poly.pdbx_strand_id
1 'polypeptide(L)'
;MSTEHPTTAPVLAARSPIYRGPLPHVTAVERLPVTVYDQPADASRAAAREIADLVTSRAAVGKKTVLGLATGSTPVGVYDELIRLHKEEGISFRSVVSFNLDEYWPMQPDALQSYQRFMREHLFDHLDIPAEAIHIPDGTLPKAEILAACGRYEELIREAGGIDLQILGIGRTGHIGFNEPGSAVESRTRLITLDNVTRGDAASDFFGERNVPRQAITMGVGTILDARRVILLAFGEHKASIVRKSVEEPPCSHVSASALQQHPDAKFVLDGAAASRLTRFEAPWVVGPLDSLGL
;
A
#
# COMPACT_ATOMS: atom_id res chain seq x y z
N MET A 1 -41.39 -41.39 8.32
CA MET A 1 -40.43 -40.59 9.12
C MET A 1 -39.16 -40.45 8.28
N SER A 2 -39.07 -39.39 7.53
CA SER A 2 -37.90 -39.11 6.67
C SER A 2 -36.99 -38.16 7.44
N THR A 3 -35.79 -38.60 7.72
CA THR A 3 -34.74 -37.81 8.39
C THR A 3 -33.97 -37.02 7.32
N GLU A 4 -34.24 -35.73 7.24
CA GLU A 4 -33.42 -34.81 6.45
C GLU A 4 -32.08 -34.56 7.16
N HIS A 5 -30.98 -34.85 6.49
CA HIS A 5 -29.65 -34.46 6.91
C HIS A 5 -29.38 -33.02 6.46
N PRO A 6 -28.87 -32.16 7.33
CA PRO A 6 -28.47 -30.81 6.91
C PRO A 6 -27.19 -30.89 6.05
N THR A 7 -27.30 -30.41 4.83
CA THR A 7 -26.18 -30.26 3.89
C THR A 7 -25.35 -29.06 4.37
N THR A 8 -24.24 -29.33 5.03
CA THR A 8 -23.22 -28.32 5.31
C THR A 8 -22.55 -27.91 4.00
N ALA A 9 -22.74 -26.67 3.62
CA ALA A 9 -22.00 -26.06 2.50
C ALA A 9 -20.48 -26.11 2.82
N PRO A 10 -19.62 -26.46 1.83
CA PRO A 10 -18.19 -26.45 2.07
C PRO A 10 -17.72 -25.01 2.30
N VAL A 11 -17.09 -24.79 3.46
CA VAL A 11 -16.30 -23.58 3.73
C VAL A 11 -15.24 -23.51 2.62
N LEU A 12 -15.34 -22.52 1.75
CA LEU A 12 -14.31 -22.22 0.76
C LEU A 12 -13.02 -21.90 1.53
N ALA A 13 -12.14 -22.88 1.63
CA ALA A 13 -10.79 -22.67 2.12
C ALA A 13 -10.15 -21.53 1.28
N ALA A 14 -9.59 -20.55 1.96
CA ALA A 14 -8.85 -19.47 1.31
C ALA A 14 -7.83 -20.12 0.35
N ARG A 15 -7.97 -19.84 -0.95
CA ARG A 15 -7.06 -20.40 -1.95
C ARG A 15 -5.66 -19.89 -1.65
N SER A 16 -4.72 -20.81 -1.52
CA SER A 16 -3.31 -20.47 -1.34
C SER A 16 -2.81 -19.60 -2.49
N PRO A 17 -1.87 -18.67 -2.23
CA PRO A 17 -1.27 -17.88 -3.32
C PRO A 17 -0.68 -18.82 -4.38
N ILE A 18 -0.92 -18.51 -5.65
CA ILE A 18 -0.47 -19.33 -6.78
C ILE A 18 1.06 -19.38 -6.84
N TYR A 19 1.71 -18.28 -6.44
CA TYR A 19 3.17 -18.17 -6.45
C TYR A 19 3.69 -17.45 -5.22
N ARG A 20 4.61 -18.09 -4.53
CA ARG A 20 5.45 -17.46 -3.53
C ARG A 20 6.73 -16.97 -4.22
N GLY A 21 7.26 -15.84 -3.74
CA GLY A 21 8.46 -15.18 -4.27
C GLY A 21 9.65 -16.10 -4.57
N PRO A 22 10.81 -15.59 -4.97
CA PRO A 22 11.84 -16.37 -5.64
C PRO A 22 12.17 -17.67 -4.89
N LEU A 23 12.01 -18.79 -5.59
CA LEU A 23 12.45 -20.08 -5.08
C LEU A 23 13.99 -20.04 -4.94
N PRO A 24 14.56 -20.56 -3.85
CA PRO A 24 16.00 -20.40 -3.53
C PRO A 24 16.98 -20.97 -4.56
N HIS A 25 16.51 -21.61 -5.63
CA HIS A 25 17.34 -22.28 -6.63
C HIS A 25 17.10 -21.81 -8.07
N VAL A 26 16.21 -20.83 -8.29
CA VAL A 26 15.96 -20.25 -9.63
C VAL A 26 16.69 -18.91 -9.66
N THR A 27 17.36 -18.60 -10.77
CA THR A 27 17.90 -17.25 -11.02
C THR A 27 16.70 -16.32 -11.05
N ALA A 28 16.32 -15.78 -9.90
CA ALA A 28 15.16 -14.91 -9.77
C ALA A 28 15.39 -13.67 -10.63
N VAL A 29 14.49 -13.39 -11.54
CA VAL A 29 14.49 -12.14 -12.29
C VAL A 29 13.97 -11.02 -11.41
N GLU A 30 13.01 -11.34 -10.55
CA GLU A 30 12.52 -10.39 -9.53
C GLU A 30 13.57 -10.19 -8.44
N ARG A 31 13.83 -8.91 -8.13
CA ARG A 31 14.85 -8.44 -7.18
C ARG A 31 14.33 -8.26 -5.76
N LEU A 32 13.06 -8.52 -5.54
CA LEU A 32 12.39 -8.53 -4.23
C LEU A 32 11.22 -9.52 -4.25
N PRO A 33 10.72 -9.96 -3.08
CA PRO A 33 9.62 -10.91 -2.99
C PRO A 33 8.34 -10.42 -3.68
N VAL A 34 7.76 -11.29 -4.51
CA VAL A 34 6.49 -11.06 -5.19
C VAL A 34 5.54 -12.23 -4.91
N THR A 35 4.37 -11.93 -4.33
CA THR A 35 3.29 -12.88 -4.13
C THR A 35 2.14 -12.56 -5.07
N VAL A 36 1.65 -13.56 -5.79
CA VAL A 36 0.56 -13.41 -6.76
C VAL A 36 -0.65 -14.20 -6.29
N TYR A 37 -1.81 -13.59 -6.35
CA TYR A 37 -3.11 -14.18 -6.02
C TYR A 37 -4.00 -14.24 -7.26
N ASP A 38 -4.95 -15.17 -7.27
CA ASP A 38 -5.92 -15.29 -8.38
C ASP A 38 -6.79 -14.04 -8.50
N GLN A 39 -7.19 -13.48 -7.35
CA GLN A 39 -8.12 -12.36 -7.31
C GLN A 39 -7.59 -11.24 -6.40
N PRO A 40 -7.86 -9.97 -6.72
CA PRO A 40 -7.54 -8.82 -5.87
C PRO A 40 -8.09 -8.96 -4.43
N ALA A 41 -9.28 -9.56 -4.29
CA ALA A 41 -9.90 -9.76 -2.98
C ALA A 41 -9.11 -10.74 -2.09
N ASP A 42 -8.50 -11.79 -2.67
CA ASP A 42 -7.66 -12.72 -1.90
C ASP A 42 -6.37 -12.05 -1.45
N ALA A 43 -5.76 -11.26 -2.32
CA ALA A 43 -4.59 -10.45 -2.01
C ALA A 43 -4.87 -9.44 -0.89
N SER A 44 -6.01 -8.75 -0.97
CA SER A 44 -6.45 -7.78 0.04
C SER A 44 -6.69 -8.45 1.40
N ARG A 45 -7.38 -9.60 1.44
CA ARG A 45 -7.58 -10.37 2.67
C ARG A 45 -6.27 -10.84 3.30
N ALA A 46 -5.33 -11.30 2.49
CA ALA A 46 -4.03 -11.74 2.98
C ALA A 46 -3.23 -10.58 3.59
N ALA A 47 -3.21 -9.41 2.94
CA ALA A 47 -2.56 -8.21 3.47
C ALA A 47 -3.24 -7.71 4.75
N ALA A 48 -4.57 -7.69 4.80
CA ALA A 48 -5.32 -7.30 5.98
C ALA A 48 -5.07 -8.25 7.17
N ARG A 49 -5.02 -9.55 6.94
CA ARG A 49 -4.70 -10.54 7.98
C ARG A 49 -3.29 -10.30 8.54
N GLU A 50 -2.30 -10.04 7.69
CA GLU A 50 -0.95 -9.74 8.14
C GLU A 50 -0.89 -8.47 9.01
N ILE A 51 -1.65 -7.43 8.67
CA ILE A 51 -1.79 -6.23 9.49
C ILE A 51 -2.44 -6.57 10.83
N ALA A 52 -3.55 -7.30 10.82
CA ALA A 52 -4.29 -7.68 12.00
C ALA A 52 -3.46 -8.56 12.96
N ASP A 53 -2.69 -9.50 12.43
CA ASP A 53 -1.79 -10.35 13.21
C ASP A 53 -0.65 -9.53 13.83
N LEU A 54 -0.10 -8.56 13.10
CA LEU A 54 0.89 -7.62 13.64
C LEU A 54 0.31 -6.79 14.78
N VAL A 55 -0.88 -6.21 14.60
CA VAL A 55 -1.58 -5.41 15.62
C VAL A 55 -1.83 -6.25 16.86
N THR A 56 -2.40 -7.43 16.71
CA THR A 56 -2.76 -8.34 17.81
C THR A 56 -1.52 -8.80 18.57
N SER A 57 -0.47 -9.25 17.87
CA SER A 57 0.76 -9.73 18.50
C SER A 57 1.48 -8.64 19.29
N ARG A 58 1.52 -7.41 18.78
CA ARG A 58 2.13 -6.28 19.48
C ARG A 58 1.30 -5.81 20.67
N ALA A 59 -0.02 -5.77 20.51
CA ALA A 59 -0.93 -5.42 21.61
C ALA A 59 -0.83 -6.43 22.78
N ALA A 60 -0.67 -7.72 22.47
CA ALA A 60 -0.50 -8.78 23.49
C ALA A 60 0.72 -8.57 24.40
N VAL A 61 1.73 -7.82 23.93
CA VAL A 61 2.92 -7.45 24.72
C VAL A 61 2.94 -5.96 25.11
N GLY A 62 1.79 -5.30 25.07
CA GLY A 62 1.63 -3.90 25.50
C GLY A 62 2.30 -2.87 24.57
N LYS A 63 2.60 -3.24 23.32
CA LYS A 63 3.23 -2.33 22.35
C LYS A 63 2.20 -1.75 21.38
N LYS A 64 2.38 -0.49 21.02
CA LYS A 64 1.65 0.13 19.92
C LYS A 64 2.12 -0.42 18.58
N THR A 65 1.23 -0.42 17.58
CA THR A 65 1.56 -0.71 16.18
C THR A 65 1.46 0.58 15.38
N VAL A 66 2.51 0.94 14.67
CA VAL A 66 2.56 2.13 13.83
C VAL A 66 2.36 1.72 12.37
N LEU A 67 1.24 2.13 11.78
CA LEU A 67 0.88 1.80 10.41
C LEU A 67 1.06 3.00 9.48
N GLY A 68 1.74 2.78 8.36
CA GLY A 68 1.75 3.69 7.24
C GLY A 68 0.63 3.32 6.25
N LEU A 69 -0.26 4.23 5.92
CA LEU A 69 -1.47 3.97 5.15
C LEU A 69 -1.49 4.76 3.83
N ALA A 70 -2.10 4.16 2.82
CA ALA A 70 -2.28 4.73 1.49
C ALA A 70 -3.75 5.03 1.20
N THR A 71 -4.02 5.92 0.26
CA THR A 71 -5.35 6.16 -0.30
C THR A 71 -5.49 5.59 -1.71
N GLY A 72 -6.64 5.78 -2.33
CA GLY A 72 -6.97 5.28 -3.66
C GLY A 72 -7.69 3.92 -3.64
N SER A 73 -8.07 3.42 -4.81
CA SER A 73 -8.92 2.23 -4.93
C SER A 73 -8.24 0.92 -4.52
N THR A 74 -6.92 0.84 -4.63
CA THR A 74 -6.18 -0.41 -4.37
C THR A 74 -6.26 -0.87 -2.91
N PRO A 75 -6.06 -0.03 -1.87
CA PRO A 75 -6.10 -0.46 -0.48
C PRO A 75 -7.52 -0.62 0.09
N VAL A 76 -8.59 -0.18 -0.61
CA VAL A 76 -9.97 -0.27 -0.09
C VAL A 76 -10.32 -1.68 0.34
N GLY A 77 -10.03 -2.70 -0.48
CA GLY A 77 -10.32 -4.09 -0.12
C GLY A 77 -9.55 -4.57 1.14
N VAL A 78 -8.38 -3.99 1.43
CA VAL A 78 -7.66 -4.24 2.69
C VAL A 78 -8.41 -3.60 3.85
N TYR A 79 -8.88 -2.36 3.67
CA TYR A 79 -9.63 -1.64 4.70
C TYR A 79 -10.96 -2.31 5.02
N ASP A 80 -11.71 -2.73 3.99
CA ASP A 80 -12.95 -3.48 4.15
C ASP A 80 -12.74 -4.75 4.99
N GLU A 81 -11.65 -5.48 4.72
CA GLU A 81 -11.32 -6.69 5.47
C GLU A 81 -10.87 -6.38 6.91
N LEU A 82 -10.10 -5.30 7.15
CA LEU A 82 -9.76 -4.88 8.51
C LEU A 82 -11.01 -4.52 9.32
N ILE A 83 -11.97 -3.84 8.69
CA ILE A 83 -13.27 -3.51 9.30
C ILE A 83 -14.06 -4.78 9.63
N ARG A 84 -14.08 -5.75 8.70
CA ARG A 84 -14.71 -7.06 8.96
C ARG A 84 -14.07 -7.77 10.14
N LEU A 85 -12.73 -7.84 10.17
CA LEU A 85 -11.97 -8.45 11.26
C LEU A 85 -12.24 -7.78 12.61
N HIS A 86 -12.36 -6.45 12.62
CA HIS A 86 -12.74 -5.72 13.82
C HIS A 86 -14.16 -6.07 14.28
N LYS A 87 -15.14 -6.01 13.39
CA LYS A 87 -16.56 -6.18 13.72
C LYS A 87 -16.94 -7.63 14.02
N GLU A 88 -16.38 -8.58 13.27
CA GLU A 88 -16.80 -10.00 13.33
C GLU A 88 -15.85 -10.85 14.19
N GLU A 89 -14.56 -10.54 14.20
CA GLU A 89 -13.57 -11.31 14.97
C GLU A 89 -13.10 -10.58 16.25
N GLY A 90 -13.57 -9.35 16.48
CA GLY A 90 -13.29 -8.59 17.70
C GLY A 90 -11.86 -8.08 17.80
N ILE A 91 -11.13 -7.97 16.69
CA ILE A 91 -9.76 -7.43 16.68
C ILE A 91 -9.81 -5.94 17.02
N SER A 92 -9.11 -5.52 18.08
CA SER A 92 -9.04 -4.12 18.51
C SER A 92 -7.85 -3.41 17.87
N PHE A 93 -8.08 -2.20 17.39
CA PHE A 93 -7.08 -1.29 16.83
C PHE A 93 -6.74 -0.13 17.76
N ARG A 94 -7.16 -0.15 19.03
CA ARG A 94 -6.88 0.90 20.04
C ARG A 94 -5.40 1.18 20.27
N SER A 95 -4.55 0.20 20.02
CA SER A 95 -3.09 0.34 20.14
C SER A 95 -2.42 0.80 18.85
N VAL A 96 -3.18 1.12 17.81
CA VAL A 96 -2.64 1.58 16.52
C VAL A 96 -2.39 3.08 16.54
N VAL A 97 -1.28 3.48 15.93
CA VAL A 97 -0.99 4.84 15.48
C VAL A 97 -0.85 4.79 13.97
N SER A 98 -1.51 5.68 13.26
CA SER A 98 -1.48 5.68 11.79
C SER A 98 -0.87 6.96 11.22
N PHE A 99 -0.13 6.79 10.12
CA PHE A 99 0.42 7.87 9.32
C PHE A 99 0.05 7.65 7.86
N ASN A 100 -0.72 8.59 7.27
CA ASN A 100 -1.02 8.54 5.84
C ASN A 100 0.16 9.08 5.01
N LEU A 101 0.32 8.54 3.80
CA LEU A 101 1.40 8.92 2.89
C LEU A 101 1.33 10.39 2.48
N ASP A 102 0.14 10.91 2.23
CA ASP A 102 -0.03 12.16 1.51
C ASP A 102 -1.40 12.83 1.69
N GLU A 103 -1.49 14.06 1.23
CA GLU A 103 -2.73 14.82 1.01
C GLU A 103 -2.48 15.84 -0.10
N TYR A 104 -3.48 16.14 -0.90
CA TYR A 104 -3.46 17.25 -1.86
C TYR A 104 -3.30 18.61 -1.17
N TRP A 105 -2.64 19.55 -1.86
CA TRP A 105 -2.51 20.91 -1.33
C TRP A 105 -2.75 21.98 -2.40
N PRO A 106 -3.59 23.02 -2.12
CA PRO A 106 -4.43 23.15 -0.91
C PRO A 106 -5.62 22.18 -0.93
N MET A 107 -6.06 21.72 0.25
CA MET A 107 -7.20 20.82 0.38
C MET A 107 -7.91 21.04 1.72
N GLN A 108 -9.25 21.14 1.68
CA GLN A 108 -10.07 21.17 2.90
C GLN A 108 -10.39 19.74 3.34
N PRO A 109 -10.39 19.44 4.65
CA PRO A 109 -10.53 18.08 5.17
C PRO A 109 -11.91 17.44 4.91
N ASP A 110 -12.93 18.27 4.67
CA ASP A 110 -14.31 17.85 4.34
C ASP A 110 -14.57 17.81 2.83
N ALA A 111 -13.63 18.26 2.00
CA ALA A 111 -13.75 18.19 0.54
C ALA A 111 -13.90 16.74 0.08
N LEU A 112 -14.71 16.53 -0.96
CA LEU A 112 -15.00 15.19 -1.50
C LEU A 112 -13.73 14.42 -1.89
N GLN A 113 -12.69 15.13 -2.33
CA GLN A 113 -11.45 14.56 -2.81
C GLN A 113 -10.32 14.55 -1.77
N SER A 114 -10.59 15.03 -0.53
CA SER A 114 -9.62 14.99 0.55
C SER A 114 -9.31 13.56 0.97
N TYR A 115 -8.03 13.26 1.14
CA TYR A 115 -7.58 11.98 1.68
C TYR A 115 -7.95 11.82 3.15
N GLN A 116 -8.07 12.91 3.90
CA GLN A 116 -8.61 12.87 5.26
C GLN A 116 -10.05 12.37 5.27
N ARG A 117 -10.92 12.89 4.38
CA ARG A 117 -12.29 12.41 4.21
C ARG A 117 -12.31 10.96 3.75
N PHE A 118 -11.53 10.63 2.72
CA PHE A 118 -11.43 9.26 2.20
C PHE A 118 -11.11 8.24 3.31
N MET A 119 -10.10 8.54 4.12
CA MET A 119 -9.68 7.63 5.18
C MET A 119 -10.72 7.48 6.30
N ARG A 120 -11.46 8.53 6.62
CA ARG A 120 -12.58 8.43 7.55
C ARG A 120 -13.67 7.53 7.01
N GLU A 121 -14.12 7.78 5.78
CA GLU A 121 -15.20 7.03 5.14
C GLU A 121 -14.84 5.55 4.93
N HIS A 122 -13.59 5.23 4.58
CA HIS A 122 -13.17 3.88 4.23
C HIS A 122 -12.51 3.09 5.38
N LEU A 123 -12.11 3.74 6.47
CA LEU A 123 -11.42 3.03 7.55
C LEU A 123 -11.69 3.58 8.94
N PHE A 124 -11.34 4.85 9.22
CA PHE A 124 -11.22 5.33 10.59
C PHE A 124 -12.53 5.41 11.34
N ASP A 125 -13.64 5.77 10.69
CA ASP A 125 -14.97 5.84 11.32
C ASP A 125 -15.53 4.44 11.63
N HIS A 126 -14.86 3.36 11.21
CA HIS A 126 -15.28 1.97 11.38
C HIS A 126 -14.42 1.16 12.34
N LEU A 127 -13.29 1.71 12.79
CA LEU A 127 -12.34 1.08 13.72
C LEU A 127 -12.27 1.84 15.04
N ASP A 128 -11.71 1.23 16.06
CA ASP A 128 -11.52 1.81 17.40
C ASP A 128 -10.15 2.50 17.59
N ILE A 129 -9.54 3.00 16.49
CA ILE A 129 -8.29 3.78 16.55
C ILE A 129 -8.59 5.14 17.22
N PRO A 130 -7.83 5.54 18.28
CA PRO A 130 -8.01 6.85 18.89
C PRO A 130 -7.77 7.99 17.90
N ALA A 131 -8.63 9.01 17.89
CA ALA A 131 -8.53 10.12 16.93
C ALA A 131 -7.18 10.86 16.99
N GLU A 132 -6.61 10.99 18.18
CA GLU A 132 -5.30 11.59 18.42
C GLU A 132 -4.12 10.74 17.91
N ALA A 133 -4.37 9.49 17.58
CA ALA A 133 -3.38 8.57 17.01
C ALA A 133 -3.43 8.50 15.47
N ILE A 134 -4.29 9.29 14.85
CA ILE A 134 -4.45 9.36 13.39
C ILE A 134 -3.73 10.59 12.88
N HIS A 135 -2.75 10.39 12.00
CA HIS A 135 -1.96 11.46 11.41
C HIS A 135 -2.10 11.44 9.88
N ILE A 136 -2.55 12.56 9.33
CA ILE A 136 -2.65 12.81 7.87
C ILE A 136 -2.02 14.18 7.62
N PRO A 137 -1.25 14.38 6.53
CA PRO A 137 -0.73 15.71 6.21
C PRO A 137 -1.85 16.74 6.09
N ASP A 138 -1.63 17.93 6.65
CA ASP A 138 -2.64 18.99 6.69
C ASP A 138 -2.62 19.82 5.38
N GLY A 139 -3.62 19.58 4.53
CA GLY A 139 -3.80 20.31 3.27
C GLY A 139 -4.29 21.76 3.42
N THR A 140 -4.63 22.22 4.63
CA THR A 140 -5.17 23.57 4.85
C THR A 140 -4.10 24.62 5.16
N LEU A 141 -2.88 24.17 5.48
CA LEU A 141 -1.82 25.07 5.96
C LEU A 141 -1.41 26.11 4.92
N PRO A 142 -1.10 27.35 5.36
CA PRO A 142 -0.44 28.33 4.51
C PRO A 142 0.89 27.79 4.00
N LYS A 143 1.26 28.16 2.76
CA LYS A 143 2.49 27.66 2.13
C LYS A 143 3.75 27.87 2.96
N ALA A 144 3.82 28.97 3.68
CA ALA A 144 4.96 29.31 4.53
C ALA A 144 5.16 28.34 5.72
N GLU A 145 4.09 27.63 6.14
CA GLU A 145 4.11 26.71 7.29
C GLU A 145 4.38 25.27 6.88
N ILE A 146 4.24 24.93 5.59
CA ILE A 146 4.30 23.52 5.13
C ILE A 146 5.66 22.89 5.44
N LEU A 147 6.76 23.61 5.26
CA LEU A 147 8.09 23.04 5.51
C LEU A 147 8.24 22.63 6.99
N ALA A 148 7.79 23.49 7.90
CA ALA A 148 7.82 23.20 9.35
C ALA A 148 6.87 22.03 9.69
N ALA A 149 5.67 21.99 9.09
CA ALA A 149 4.72 20.92 9.27
C ALA A 149 5.25 19.57 8.76
N CYS A 150 5.92 19.54 7.62
CA CYS A 150 6.58 18.33 7.10
C CYS A 150 7.68 17.84 8.07
N GLY A 151 8.50 18.75 8.61
CA GLY A 151 9.49 18.43 9.64
C GLY A 151 8.83 17.85 10.90
N ARG A 152 7.74 18.43 11.35
CA ARG A 152 6.97 17.93 12.51
C ARG A 152 6.34 16.56 12.22
N TYR A 153 5.90 16.30 10.99
CA TYR A 153 5.38 14.99 10.59
C TYR A 153 6.44 13.88 10.71
N GLU A 154 7.65 14.15 10.24
CA GLU A 154 8.81 13.23 10.39
C GLU A 154 9.17 13.01 11.88
N GLU A 155 9.06 14.06 12.71
CA GLU A 155 9.25 13.94 14.16
C GLU A 155 8.20 13.06 14.82
N LEU A 156 6.92 13.23 14.47
CA LEU A 156 5.83 12.41 14.99
C LEU A 156 6.03 10.92 14.64
N ILE A 157 6.46 10.62 13.42
CA ILE A 157 6.80 9.24 13.02
C ILE A 157 7.92 8.69 13.91
N ARG A 158 8.97 9.48 14.18
CA ARG A 158 10.10 9.08 15.02
C ARG A 158 9.70 8.91 16.49
N GLU A 159 8.88 9.83 17.03
CA GLU A 159 8.33 9.78 18.40
C GLU A 159 7.43 8.56 18.61
N ALA A 160 6.69 8.16 17.57
CA ALA A 160 5.90 6.93 17.57
C ALA A 160 6.78 5.65 17.53
N GLY A 161 8.07 5.79 17.31
CA GLY A 161 9.04 4.71 17.21
C GLY A 161 9.29 4.22 15.77
N GLY A 162 8.88 4.96 14.75
CA GLY A 162 8.95 4.60 13.32
C GLY A 162 7.82 3.68 12.88
N ILE A 163 7.58 3.61 11.57
CA ILE A 163 6.50 2.82 10.97
C ILE A 163 6.84 1.32 11.04
N ASP A 164 5.95 0.53 11.63
CA ASP A 164 6.12 -0.93 11.72
C ASP A 164 5.76 -1.63 10.40
N LEU A 165 4.70 -1.16 9.72
CA LEU A 165 4.27 -1.67 8.42
C LEU A 165 3.68 -0.54 7.58
N GLN A 166 4.25 -0.35 6.39
CA GLN A 166 3.79 0.62 5.39
C GLN A 166 3.03 -0.09 4.27
N ILE A 167 1.79 0.34 4.01
CA ILE A 167 1.00 -0.08 2.84
C ILE A 167 1.21 0.94 1.72
N LEU A 168 1.43 0.43 0.50
CA LEU A 168 1.60 1.24 -0.70
C LEU A 168 0.69 0.75 -1.82
N GLY A 169 0.23 1.67 -2.65
CA GLY A 169 -0.15 1.41 -4.03
C GLY A 169 1.00 1.81 -4.96
N ILE A 170 0.80 1.61 -6.27
CA ILE A 170 1.73 2.07 -7.30
C ILE A 170 0.99 2.88 -8.36
N GLY A 171 1.50 4.05 -8.66
CA GLY A 171 1.01 4.87 -9.76
C GLY A 171 1.42 4.35 -11.13
N ARG A 172 0.83 4.87 -12.20
CA ARG A 172 1.11 4.48 -13.58
C ARG A 172 2.54 4.79 -14.01
N THR A 173 3.14 5.83 -13.44
CA THR A 173 4.56 6.20 -13.64
C THR A 173 5.53 5.42 -12.74
N GLY A 174 5.02 4.57 -11.84
CA GLY A 174 5.82 3.85 -10.85
C GLY A 174 6.07 4.65 -9.57
N HIS A 175 5.32 5.73 -9.35
CA HIS A 175 5.41 6.47 -8.11
C HIS A 175 4.77 5.71 -6.93
N ILE A 176 5.32 5.90 -5.74
CA ILE A 176 4.79 5.49 -4.45
C ILE A 176 4.53 6.74 -3.59
N GLY A 177 3.33 6.84 -2.98
CA GLY A 177 2.81 8.14 -2.55
C GLY A 177 2.79 9.08 -3.75
N PHE A 178 3.08 10.36 -3.56
CA PHE A 178 3.29 11.28 -4.69
C PHE A 178 4.79 11.49 -5.01
N ASN A 179 5.62 10.46 -4.84
CA ASN A 179 7.03 10.53 -5.23
C ASN A 179 7.17 10.34 -6.75
N GLU A 180 6.93 11.41 -7.48
CA GLU A 180 6.97 11.47 -8.95
C GLU A 180 8.36 11.11 -9.51
N PRO A 181 8.45 10.75 -10.81
CA PRO A 181 9.72 10.48 -11.48
C PRO A 181 10.78 11.55 -11.21
N GLY A 182 11.96 11.12 -10.77
CA GLY A 182 13.07 12.03 -10.39
C GLY A 182 13.13 12.31 -8.88
N SER A 183 12.22 11.76 -8.07
CA SER A 183 12.32 11.87 -6.61
C SER A 183 13.57 11.17 -6.09
N ALA A 184 14.33 11.86 -5.23
CA ALA A 184 15.53 11.31 -4.61
C ALA A 184 15.16 10.20 -3.61
N VAL A 185 16.02 9.17 -3.53
CA VAL A 185 15.82 8.03 -2.61
C VAL A 185 15.84 8.49 -1.14
N GLU A 186 16.64 9.52 -0.82
CA GLU A 186 16.77 10.08 0.53
C GLU A 186 15.68 11.10 0.87
N SER A 187 14.75 11.36 -0.05
CA SER A 187 13.72 12.38 0.15
C SER A 187 12.88 12.10 1.40
N ARG A 188 12.52 13.18 2.10
CA ARG A 188 11.65 13.19 3.27
C ARG A 188 10.29 13.79 2.94
N THR A 189 9.40 13.82 3.92
CA THR A 189 8.08 14.44 3.77
C THR A 189 8.23 15.89 3.30
N ARG A 190 7.51 16.23 2.23
CA ARG A 190 7.66 17.53 1.55
C ARG A 190 6.46 17.89 0.69
N LEU A 191 6.35 19.17 0.37
CA LEU A 191 5.48 19.65 -0.71
C LEU A 191 6.11 19.32 -2.05
N ILE A 192 5.33 18.75 -2.97
CA ILE A 192 5.77 18.42 -4.35
C ILE A 192 4.83 19.04 -5.37
N THR A 193 5.29 19.11 -6.61
CA THR A 193 4.44 19.40 -7.77
C THR A 193 4.07 18.09 -8.45
N LEU A 194 2.76 17.88 -8.66
CA LEU A 194 2.24 16.68 -9.31
C LEU A 194 2.57 16.66 -10.81
N ASP A 195 2.96 15.48 -11.30
CA ASP A 195 3.13 15.21 -12.72
C ASP A 195 1.79 15.34 -13.48
N ASN A 196 1.85 15.68 -14.75
CA ASN A 196 0.66 15.81 -15.58
C ASN A 196 -0.07 14.45 -15.74
N VAL A 197 0.66 13.34 -15.77
CA VAL A 197 0.06 11.98 -15.83
C VAL A 197 -0.74 11.71 -14.56
N THR A 198 -0.18 12.00 -13.39
CA THR A 198 -0.85 11.87 -12.09
C THR A 198 -2.10 12.74 -12.00
N ARG A 199 -2.01 13.99 -12.45
CA ARG A 199 -3.17 14.89 -12.49
C ARG A 199 -4.24 14.42 -13.49
N GLY A 200 -3.82 13.92 -14.65
CA GLY A 200 -4.71 13.31 -15.63
C GLY A 200 -5.44 12.07 -15.08
N ASP A 201 -4.74 11.22 -14.32
CA ASP A 201 -5.33 10.04 -13.68
C ASP A 201 -6.37 10.41 -12.61
N ALA A 202 -6.16 11.50 -11.87
CA ALA A 202 -7.09 12.00 -10.86
C ALA A 202 -8.25 12.84 -11.43
N ALA A 203 -8.23 13.16 -12.73
CA ALA A 203 -9.18 14.09 -13.35
C ALA A 203 -10.65 13.71 -13.16
N SER A 204 -10.98 12.42 -13.17
CA SER A 204 -12.35 11.92 -12.94
C SER A 204 -12.84 12.27 -11.54
N ASP A 205 -12.00 12.11 -10.52
CA ASP A 205 -12.35 12.31 -9.13
C ASP A 205 -12.55 13.79 -8.81
N PHE A 206 -11.88 14.66 -9.57
CA PHE A 206 -11.97 16.12 -9.43
C PHE A 206 -12.92 16.78 -10.44
N PHE A 207 -13.74 15.99 -11.17
CA PHE A 207 -14.64 16.51 -12.20
C PHE A 207 -13.93 17.36 -13.28
N GLY A 208 -12.69 16.99 -13.61
CA GLY A 208 -11.84 17.58 -14.61
C GLY A 208 -10.43 17.90 -14.12
N GLU A 209 -9.43 17.71 -14.99
CA GLU A 209 -8.01 17.90 -14.67
C GLU A 209 -7.66 19.30 -14.13
N ARG A 210 -8.40 20.34 -14.59
CA ARG A 210 -8.20 21.72 -14.15
C ARG A 210 -8.48 21.92 -12.66
N ASN A 211 -9.32 21.06 -12.08
CA ASN A 211 -9.71 21.13 -10.68
C ASN A 211 -8.76 20.33 -9.78
N VAL A 212 -7.91 19.48 -10.37
CA VAL A 212 -6.90 18.74 -9.60
C VAL A 212 -5.84 19.70 -9.08
N PRO A 213 -5.55 19.75 -7.77
CA PRO A 213 -4.47 20.53 -7.21
C PRO A 213 -3.16 20.26 -7.94
N ARG A 214 -2.32 21.29 -8.07
CA ARG A 214 -1.01 21.15 -8.72
C ARG A 214 0.06 20.62 -7.79
N GLN A 215 -0.20 20.62 -6.50
CA GLN A 215 0.76 20.27 -5.47
C GLN A 215 0.13 19.30 -4.46
N ALA A 216 0.98 18.58 -3.77
CA ALA A 216 0.60 17.69 -2.68
C ALA A 216 1.71 17.64 -1.63
N ILE A 217 1.35 17.33 -0.38
CA ILE A 217 2.30 16.99 0.68
C ILE A 217 2.42 15.48 0.68
N THR A 218 3.62 14.93 0.62
CA THR A 218 3.84 13.48 0.57
C THR A 218 5.05 13.05 1.40
N MET A 219 4.95 11.89 2.06
CA MET A 219 6.13 11.20 2.58
C MET A 219 7.15 10.99 1.46
N GLY A 220 8.41 11.22 1.76
CA GLY A 220 9.50 10.95 0.83
C GLY A 220 9.79 9.47 0.66
N VAL A 221 10.55 9.12 -0.37
CA VAL A 221 11.01 7.73 -0.60
C VAL A 221 11.79 7.23 0.61
N GLY A 222 12.71 8.05 1.17
CA GLY A 222 13.50 7.70 2.34
C GLY A 222 12.64 7.49 3.59
N THR A 223 11.58 8.29 3.79
CA THR A 223 10.63 8.08 4.88
C THR A 223 9.92 6.73 4.76
N ILE A 224 9.52 6.36 3.53
CA ILE A 224 8.89 5.06 3.23
C ILE A 224 9.88 3.91 3.48
N LEU A 225 11.13 4.05 3.04
CA LEU A 225 12.17 3.03 3.22
C LEU A 225 12.62 2.86 4.68
N ASP A 226 12.38 3.84 5.55
CA ASP A 226 12.65 3.72 6.99
C ASP A 226 11.61 2.85 7.72
N ALA A 227 10.51 2.46 7.09
CA ALA A 227 9.54 1.53 7.66
C ALA A 227 10.20 0.16 7.90
N ARG A 228 9.77 -0.59 8.92
CA ARG A 228 10.32 -1.93 9.20
C ARG A 228 9.91 -2.96 8.17
N ARG A 229 8.69 -2.80 7.65
CA ARG A 229 8.11 -3.65 6.61
C ARG A 229 7.33 -2.82 5.62
N VAL A 230 7.38 -3.20 4.34
CA VAL A 230 6.63 -2.55 3.28
C VAL A 230 5.85 -3.58 2.46
N ILE A 231 4.56 -3.34 2.26
CA ILE A 231 3.70 -4.11 1.37
C ILE A 231 3.20 -3.19 0.27
N LEU A 232 3.60 -3.43 -0.97
CA LEU A 232 3.06 -2.73 -2.12
C LEU A 232 2.00 -3.61 -2.79
N LEU A 233 0.80 -3.06 -2.93
CA LEU A 233 -0.33 -3.69 -3.60
C LEU A 233 -0.47 -3.16 -5.03
N ALA A 234 -0.64 -4.05 -6.00
CA ALA A 234 -0.96 -3.64 -7.37
C ALA A 234 -1.90 -4.65 -8.02
N PHE A 235 -3.01 -4.16 -8.58
CA PHE A 235 -4.06 -4.97 -9.19
C PHE A 235 -4.42 -4.48 -10.59
N GLY A 236 -4.73 -5.43 -11.47
CA GLY A 236 -5.17 -5.16 -12.83
C GLY A 236 -4.03 -5.05 -13.85
N GLU A 237 -4.34 -5.41 -15.09
CA GLU A 237 -3.39 -5.48 -16.22
C GLU A 237 -2.70 -4.14 -16.52
N HIS A 238 -3.41 -3.02 -16.28
CA HIS A 238 -2.85 -1.67 -16.47
C HIS A 238 -1.63 -1.38 -15.58
N LYS A 239 -1.39 -2.18 -14.53
CA LYS A 239 -0.20 -2.11 -13.66
C LYS A 239 0.93 -3.04 -14.10
N ALA A 240 0.67 -4.03 -14.98
CA ALA A 240 1.63 -5.09 -15.29
C ALA A 240 3.00 -4.57 -15.78
N SER A 241 3.01 -3.58 -16.67
CA SER A 241 4.25 -3.00 -17.20
C SER A 241 5.08 -2.32 -16.12
N ILE A 242 4.44 -1.52 -15.25
CA ILE A 242 5.17 -0.77 -14.23
C ILE A 242 5.58 -1.67 -13.06
N VAL A 243 4.80 -2.70 -12.76
CA VAL A 243 5.17 -3.75 -11.80
C VAL A 243 6.46 -4.43 -12.27
N ARG A 244 6.51 -4.93 -13.53
CA ARG A 244 7.71 -5.55 -14.08
C ARG A 244 8.94 -4.64 -13.94
N LYS A 245 8.82 -3.37 -14.37
CA LYS A 245 9.92 -2.39 -14.24
C LYS A 245 10.38 -2.24 -12.79
N SER A 246 9.43 -2.18 -11.85
CA SER A 246 9.72 -1.97 -10.43
C SER A 246 10.43 -3.14 -9.78
N VAL A 247 10.20 -4.39 -10.24
CA VAL A 247 10.72 -5.59 -9.56
C VAL A 247 11.83 -6.29 -10.33
N GLU A 248 11.95 -6.12 -11.65
CA GLU A 248 12.93 -6.83 -12.47
C GLU A 248 14.07 -5.92 -12.97
N GLU A 249 13.79 -4.63 -13.24
CA GLU A 249 14.83 -3.69 -13.70
C GLU A 249 15.63 -3.13 -12.51
N PRO A 250 16.88 -2.68 -12.72
CA PRO A 250 17.65 -2.02 -11.66
C PRO A 250 16.93 -0.79 -11.07
N PRO A 251 17.10 -0.52 -9.77
CA PRO A 251 16.52 0.66 -9.14
C PRO A 251 16.90 1.95 -9.87
N CYS A 252 15.91 2.82 -10.10
CA CYS A 252 16.15 4.12 -10.71
C CYS A 252 15.15 5.17 -10.18
N SER A 253 15.55 6.45 -10.21
CA SER A 253 14.71 7.55 -9.73
C SER A 253 13.45 7.82 -10.57
N HIS A 254 13.40 7.32 -11.82
CA HIS A 254 12.23 7.46 -12.68
C HIS A 254 11.08 6.51 -12.32
N VAL A 255 11.37 5.48 -11.51
CA VAL A 255 10.40 4.51 -11.00
C VAL A 255 10.63 4.39 -9.51
N SER A 256 10.05 5.29 -8.71
CA SER A 256 10.34 5.35 -7.26
C SER A 256 9.98 4.06 -6.52
N ALA A 257 9.01 3.27 -7.01
CA ALA A 257 8.72 1.93 -6.49
C ALA A 257 9.91 0.96 -6.60
N SER A 258 10.82 1.16 -7.56
CA SER A 258 12.01 0.32 -7.72
C SER A 258 13.01 0.47 -6.55
N ALA A 259 12.94 1.57 -5.79
CA ALA A 259 13.76 1.77 -4.60
C ALA A 259 13.46 0.73 -3.50
N LEU A 260 12.25 0.13 -3.51
CA LEU A 260 11.88 -0.94 -2.58
C LEU A 260 12.78 -2.20 -2.71
N GLN A 261 13.48 -2.38 -3.82
CA GLN A 261 14.49 -3.45 -3.97
C GLN A 261 15.65 -3.32 -2.97
N GLN A 262 15.87 -2.13 -2.39
CA GLN A 262 16.89 -1.88 -1.38
C GLN A 262 16.37 -2.09 0.05
N HIS A 263 15.08 -2.31 0.23
CA HIS A 263 14.47 -2.48 1.54
C HIS A 263 14.58 -3.94 2.01
N PRO A 264 15.00 -4.20 3.28
CA PRO A 264 15.23 -5.56 3.77
C PRO A 264 13.96 -6.41 3.90
N ASP A 265 12.78 -5.81 4.07
CA ASP A 265 11.49 -6.50 4.26
C ASP A 265 10.39 -5.78 3.46
N ALA A 266 10.59 -5.65 2.15
CA ALA A 266 9.57 -5.19 1.21
C ALA A 266 9.07 -6.34 0.34
N LYS A 267 7.79 -6.34 0.01
CA LYS A 267 7.20 -7.26 -0.94
C LYS A 267 6.12 -6.62 -1.80
N PHE A 268 5.92 -7.18 -2.99
CA PHE A 268 4.79 -6.88 -3.85
C PHE A 268 3.72 -7.96 -3.69
N VAL A 269 2.48 -7.53 -3.58
CA VAL A 269 1.29 -8.38 -3.49
C VAL A 269 0.40 -8.02 -4.68
N LEU A 270 0.26 -8.96 -5.60
CA LEU A 270 -0.31 -8.76 -6.94
C LEU A 270 -1.50 -9.68 -7.17
N ASP A 271 -2.37 -9.30 -8.10
CA ASP A 271 -3.23 -10.26 -8.79
C ASP A 271 -2.55 -10.80 -10.06
N GLY A 272 -3.14 -11.83 -10.65
CA GLY A 272 -2.61 -12.45 -11.89
C GLY A 272 -2.50 -11.45 -13.04
N ALA A 273 -3.42 -10.48 -13.14
CA ALA A 273 -3.42 -9.48 -14.21
C ALA A 273 -2.26 -8.49 -14.06
N ALA A 274 -1.98 -7.99 -12.84
CA ALA A 274 -0.84 -7.13 -12.58
C ALA A 274 0.50 -7.86 -12.73
N ALA A 275 0.53 -9.18 -12.51
CA ALA A 275 1.72 -10.01 -12.65
C ALA A 275 1.98 -10.47 -14.10
N SER A 276 1.04 -10.29 -15.04
CA SER A 276 1.05 -10.91 -16.37
C SER A 276 2.30 -10.64 -17.20
N ARG A 277 3.00 -9.55 -16.98
CA ARG A 277 4.25 -9.18 -17.67
C ARG A 277 5.52 -9.53 -16.93
N LEU A 278 5.45 -10.12 -15.74
CA LEU A 278 6.65 -10.64 -15.09
C LEU A 278 7.25 -11.76 -15.95
N THR A 279 8.58 -11.79 -16.02
CA THR A 279 9.31 -12.72 -16.91
C THR A 279 8.93 -14.18 -16.65
N ARG A 280 8.65 -14.58 -15.40
CA ARG A 280 8.23 -15.94 -15.07
C ARG A 280 6.86 -16.34 -15.66
N PHE A 281 6.03 -15.37 -16.05
CA PHE A 281 4.73 -15.60 -16.69
C PHE A 281 4.79 -15.35 -18.20
N GLU A 282 5.43 -14.27 -18.64
CA GLU A 282 5.51 -13.87 -20.03
C GLU A 282 6.50 -14.74 -20.83
N ALA A 283 7.61 -15.12 -20.18
CA ALA A 283 8.71 -15.88 -20.80
C ALA A 283 9.32 -16.89 -19.81
N PRO A 284 8.54 -17.88 -19.34
CA PRO A 284 8.97 -18.79 -18.27
C PRO A 284 10.24 -19.57 -18.60
N TRP A 285 10.51 -19.83 -19.87
CA TRP A 285 11.74 -20.49 -20.32
C TRP A 285 13.03 -19.70 -20.03
N VAL A 286 12.95 -18.41 -19.71
CA VAL A 286 14.11 -17.59 -19.34
C VAL A 286 14.55 -17.86 -17.89
N VAL A 287 13.62 -18.24 -17.02
CA VAL A 287 13.87 -18.44 -15.59
C VAL A 287 14.19 -19.90 -15.21
N GLY A 288 14.15 -20.81 -16.16
CA GLY A 288 14.51 -22.21 -15.97
C GLY A 288 13.40 -23.20 -16.31
N PRO A 289 13.62 -24.51 -16.12
CA PRO A 289 12.61 -25.51 -16.40
C PRO A 289 11.38 -25.35 -15.51
N LEU A 290 10.19 -25.55 -16.09
CA LEU A 290 8.89 -25.38 -15.43
C LEU A 290 8.77 -26.20 -14.12
N ASP A 291 9.41 -27.37 -14.08
CA ASP A 291 9.45 -28.24 -12.89
C ASP A 291 10.08 -27.56 -11.67
N SER A 292 10.96 -26.56 -11.88
CA SER A 292 11.58 -25.78 -10.81
C SER A 292 10.70 -24.65 -10.28
N LEU A 293 9.59 -24.35 -10.96
CA LEU A 293 8.67 -23.27 -10.63
C LEU A 293 7.49 -23.72 -9.77
N GLY A 294 7.36 -25.02 -9.51
CA GLY A 294 6.26 -25.59 -8.71
C GLY A 294 4.90 -25.46 -9.40
N LEU A 295 4.89 -25.47 -10.76
CA LEU A 295 3.70 -25.45 -11.59
C LEU A 295 3.15 -26.85 -11.79
#